data_a7162775bd46d02f1da1b65af42cdc97
#
_entry.id   a7162775bd46d02f1da1b65af42cdc97
#
_cell.length_a   1.000
_cell.length_b   1.000
_cell.length_c   1.000
_cell.angle_alpha   90.00
_cell.angle_beta   90.00
_cell.angle_gamma   90.00
#
_symmetry.space_group_name_H-M   'P 1'
#
loop_
_entity.id
_entity.type
_entity.pdbx_description
1 polymer ?
#
loop_
_entity_poly.entity_id
_entity_poly.type
_entity_poly.pdbx_seq_one_letter_code
_entity_poly.pdbx_strand_id
1 'polypeptide(L)'
;PAHRRFFDPAHYRIIVTDQRGAGRSKPLGDLTDNTTDHLVADMEALRERLGLDSWFLFGGSWGSSLALAYAIAHPERCRGLILRGIFLCRRPEVDWFMTGMRRVFPEAWRRFSEYLPEAERHDLLTNYHRRLIDPDPDIHLPAAKIWAQYEGACSTLLPSADAASSFADPAKSLGLARIEAHYFVNDLFMPEEHLLNGVERFRHMPGVIVQGRYDMVCPLVSADALSRAWPEADYVIVPDA
;
A
#
# COMPACT_ATOMS: atom_id res chain seq x y z
N PRO A 1 -7.10 -7.46 -14.61
CA PRO A 1 -6.50 -7.37 -13.29
C PRO A 1 -6.87 -8.56 -12.41
N ALA A 2 -5.90 -9.07 -11.61
CA ALA A 2 -6.10 -10.27 -10.80
C ALA A 2 -7.23 -10.11 -9.76
N HIS A 3 -7.39 -8.92 -9.21
CA HIS A 3 -8.39 -8.60 -8.19
C HIS A 3 -9.85 -8.88 -8.61
N ARG A 4 -10.16 -8.87 -9.92
CA ARG A 4 -11.50 -9.24 -10.40
C ARG A 4 -11.90 -10.68 -10.10
N ARG A 5 -10.92 -11.57 -9.86
CA ARG A 5 -11.17 -12.98 -9.56
C ARG A 5 -11.81 -13.24 -8.21
N PHE A 6 -11.77 -12.26 -7.30
CA PHE A 6 -12.36 -12.38 -5.96
C PHE A 6 -13.87 -12.13 -5.93
N PHE A 7 -14.46 -11.66 -7.04
CA PHE A 7 -15.85 -11.26 -7.09
C PHE A 7 -16.58 -11.88 -8.27
N ASP A 8 -17.79 -12.37 -8.05
CA ASP A 8 -18.64 -12.89 -9.11
C ASP A 8 -19.22 -11.73 -9.94
N PRO A 9 -18.89 -11.63 -11.24
CA PRO A 9 -19.40 -10.57 -12.11
C PRO A 9 -20.89 -10.66 -12.40
N ALA A 10 -21.55 -11.79 -12.08
CA ALA A 10 -23.01 -11.90 -12.17
C ALA A 10 -23.74 -11.13 -11.07
N HIS A 11 -23.04 -10.90 -9.92
CA HIS A 11 -23.60 -10.19 -8.78
C HIS A 11 -23.02 -8.80 -8.56
N TYR A 12 -21.76 -8.57 -9.00
CA TYR A 12 -21.03 -7.35 -8.70
C TYR A 12 -20.64 -6.59 -9.96
N ARG A 13 -20.91 -5.29 -9.98
CA ARG A 13 -20.23 -4.36 -10.88
C ARG A 13 -18.84 -4.08 -10.29
N ILE A 14 -17.81 -4.69 -10.87
CA ILE A 14 -16.43 -4.61 -10.39
C ILE A 14 -15.73 -3.40 -11.01
N ILE A 15 -15.34 -2.44 -10.18
CA ILE A 15 -14.61 -1.24 -10.57
C ILE A 15 -13.17 -1.39 -10.10
N VAL A 16 -12.21 -1.33 -11.03
CA VAL A 16 -10.78 -1.40 -10.74
C VAL A 16 -10.13 -0.17 -11.34
N THR A 17 -9.47 0.61 -10.50
CA THR A 17 -8.80 1.85 -10.89
C THR A 17 -7.32 1.78 -10.58
N ASP A 18 -6.53 2.49 -11.37
CA ASP A 18 -5.14 2.79 -11.06
C ASP A 18 -5.12 4.22 -10.49
N GLN A 19 -4.62 4.40 -9.26
CA GLN A 19 -4.52 5.73 -8.64
C GLN A 19 -3.62 6.67 -9.46
N ARG A 20 -3.71 7.99 -9.21
CA ARG A 20 -2.86 8.96 -9.89
C ARG A 20 -1.39 8.59 -9.76
N GLY A 21 -0.63 8.74 -10.85
CA GLY A 21 0.77 8.36 -10.93
C GLY A 21 1.08 6.87 -11.03
N ALA A 22 0.10 5.97 -10.88
CA ALA A 22 0.30 4.52 -10.87
C ALA A 22 -0.37 3.83 -12.07
N GLY A 23 0.17 2.67 -12.44
CA GLY A 23 -0.40 1.78 -13.45
C GLY A 23 -0.59 2.45 -14.82
N ARG A 24 -1.85 2.56 -15.27
CA ARG A 24 -2.22 3.19 -16.55
C ARG A 24 -2.53 4.69 -16.43
N SER A 25 -2.66 5.20 -15.19
CA SER A 25 -2.85 6.64 -14.95
C SER A 25 -1.61 7.44 -15.34
N LYS A 26 -1.80 8.61 -15.93
CA LYS A 26 -0.74 9.44 -16.48
C LYS A 26 -0.76 10.85 -15.88
N PRO A 27 0.41 11.47 -15.69
CA PRO A 27 1.78 10.95 -15.93
C PRO A 27 2.16 9.85 -14.94
N LEU A 28 2.99 8.86 -15.37
CA LEU A 28 3.46 7.80 -14.51
C LEU A 28 4.47 8.33 -13.48
N GLY A 29 4.31 7.96 -12.21
CA GLY A 29 5.17 8.41 -11.12
C GLY A 29 5.01 9.90 -10.80
N ASP A 30 3.92 10.53 -11.24
CA ASP A 30 3.63 11.93 -10.91
C ASP A 30 3.26 12.06 -9.41
N LEU A 31 3.89 13.03 -8.76
CA LEU A 31 3.71 13.32 -7.34
C LEU A 31 2.88 14.59 -7.08
N THR A 32 2.48 15.30 -8.16
CA THR A 32 1.69 16.52 -8.06
C THR A 32 0.31 16.20 -7.47
N ASP A 33 -0.04 16.87 -6.37
CA ASP A 33 -1.28 16.63 -5.63
C ASP A 33 -1.54 15.14 -5.30
N ASN A 34 -0.47 14.35 -5.19
CA ASN A 34 -0.55 12.93 -4.89
C ASN A 34 -0.43 12.73 -3.37
N THR A 35 -1.52 12.96 -2.68
CA THR A 35 -1.67 12.80 -1.22
C THR A 35 -2.88 11.93 -0.91
N THR A 36 -2.99 11.45 0.31
CA THR A 36 -4.11 10.60 0.74
C THR A 36 -5.46 11.30 0.53
N ASP A 37 -5.57 12.58 0.89
CA ASP A 37 -6.81 13.35 0.72
C ASP A 37 -7.21 13.48 -0.76
N HIS A 38 -6.23 13.72 -1.66
CA HIS A 38 -6.51 13.77 -3.08
C HIS A 38 -6.96 12.43 -3.64
N LEU A 39 -6.40 11.31 -3.15
CA LEU A 39 -6.85 9.98 -3.57
C LEU A 39 -8.26 9.67 -3.07
N VAL A 40 -8.60 10.08 -1.86
CA VAL A 40 -9.96 9.97 -1.31
C VAL A 40 -10.94 10.80 -2.16
N ALA A 41 -10.56 12.02 -2.52
CA ALA A 41 -11.36 12.87 -3.41
C ALA A 41 -11.53 12.27 -4.82
N ASP A 42 -10.47 11.67 -5.38
CA ASP A 42 -10.56 10.96 -6.67
C ASP A 42 -11.55 9.80 -6.62
N MET A 43 -11.55 9.04 -5.52
CA MET A 43 -12.51 7.94 -5.33
C MET A 43 -13.95 8.46 -5.29
N GLU A 44 -14.19 9.55 -4.55
CA GLU A 44 -15.52 10.15 -4.44
C GLU A 44 -15.98 10.69 -5.80
N ALA A 45 -15.14 11.42 -6.52
CA ALA A 45 -15.42 11.91 -7.87
C ALA A 45 -15.74 10.76 -8.85
N LEU A 46 -15.02 9.64 -8.74
CA LEU A 46 -15.29 8.44 -9.54
C LEU A 46 -16.66 7.85 -9.20
N ARG A 47 -16.99 7.71 -7.90
CA ARG A 47 -18.30 7.20 -7.44
C ARG A 47 -19.43 8.04 -8.04
N GLU A 48 -19.33 9.37 -7.93
CA GLU A 48 -20.32 10.30 -8.47
C GLU A 48 -20.46 10.18 -9.98
N ARG A 49 -19.32 10.17 -10.72
CA ARG A 49 -19.30 10.01 -12.18
C ARG A 49 -19.94 8.71 -12.65
N LEU A 50 -19.88 7.66 -11.84
CA LEU A 50 -20.52 6.36 -12.14
C LEU A 50 -21.98 6.29 -11.73
N GLY A 51 -22.52 7.34 -11.09
CA GLY A 51 -23.89 7.41 -10.62
C GLY A 51 -24.18 6.42 -9.49
N LEU A 52 -23.21 6.17 -8.61
CA LEU A 52 -23.36 5.23 -7.51
C LEU A 52 -23.68 5.98 -6.20
N ASP A 53 -24.70 5.55 -5.48
CA ASP A 53 -25.00 6.09 -4.15
C ASP A 53 -23.97 5.63 -3.12
N SER A 54 -23.57 4.37 -3.20
CA SER A 54 -22.61 3.75 -2.28
C SER A 54 -21.97 2.51 -2.93
N TRP A 55 -20.87 2.04 -2.36
CA TRP A 55 -20.13 0.86 -2.83
C TRP A 55 -19.49 0.06 -1.71
N PHE A 56 -19.07 -1.17 -2.02
CA PHE A 56 -18.13 -1.92 -1.21
C PHE A 56 -16.71 -1.54 -1.59
N LEU A 57 -15.82 -1.49 -0.61
CA LEU A 57 -14.40 -1.25 -0.84
C LEU A 57 -13.61 -2.55 -0.63
N PHE A 58 -12.71 -2.83 -1.56
CA PHE A 58 -11.75 -3.92 -1.47
C PHE A 58 -10.34 -3.36 -1.59
N GLY A 59 -9.53 -3.57 -0.57
CA GLY A 59 -8.15 -3.05 -0.54
C GLY A 59 -7.16 -4.00 0.11
N GLY A 60 -5.92 -3.96 -0.37
CA GLY A 60 -4.80 -4.68 0.24
C GLY A 60 -3.56 -3.82 0.30
N SER A 61 -2.73 -4.00 1.35
CA SER A 61 -1.55 -3.18 1.60
C SER A 61 -1.94 -1.69 1.66
N TRP A 62 -1.28 -0.80 0.92
CA TRP A 62 -1.71 0.59 0.76
C TRP A 62 -3.20 0.74 0.42
N GLY A 63 -3.75 -0.17 -0.38
CA GLY A 63 -5.19 -0.15 -0.69
C GLY A 63 -6.08 -0.38 0.54
N SER A 64 -5.62 -1.07 1.59
CA SER A 64 -6.35 -1.19 2.85
C SER A 64 -6.38 0.14 3.59
N SER A 65 -5.26 0.87 3.62
CA SER A 65 -5.15 2.21 4.20
C SER A 65 -6.07 3.21 3.50
N LEU A 66 -6.04 3.22 2.16
CA LEU A 66 -6.87 4.10 1.35
C LEU A 66 -8.37 3.80 1.51
N ALA A 67 -8.75 2.51 1.60
CA ALA A 67 -10.12 2.11 1.87
C ALA A 67 -10.60 2.58 3.24
N LEU A 68 -9.76 2.45 4.27
CA LEU A 68 -10.04 2.95 5.62
C LEU A 68 -10.16 4.49 5.64
N ALA A 69 -9.21 5.21 5.00
CA ALA A 69 -9.25 6.66 4.90
C ALA A 69 -10.53 7.16 4.21
N TYR A 70 -10.94 6.49 3.11
CA TYR A 70 -12.19 6.80 2.44
C TYR A 70 -13.41 6.51 3.33
N ALA A 71 -13.45 5.39 4.04
CA ALA A 71 -14.55 5.05 4.95
C ALA A 71 -14.65 6.04 6.12
N ILE A 72 -13.53 6.57 6.59
CA ILE A 72 -13.51 7.64 7.60
C ILE A 72 -14.07 8.95 7.04
N ALA A 73 -13.70 9.33 5.82
CA ALA A 73 -14.15 10.56 5.19
C ALA A 73 -15.63 10.50 4.76
N HIS A 74 -16.06 9.37 4.19
CA HIS A 74 -17.37 9.17 3.56
C HIS A 74 -18.07 7.90 4.06
N PRO A 75 -18.36 7.78 5.37
CA PRO A 75 -18.95 6.55 5.91
C PRO A 75 -20.30 6.23 5.27
N GLU A 76 -21.13 7.24 4.95
CA GLU A 76 -22.42 7.07 4.30
C GLU A 76 -22.36 6.56 2.84
N ARG A 77 -21.16 6.56 2.24
CA ARG A 77 -20.90 6.05 0.89
C ARG A 77 -20.36 4.62 0.87
N CYS A 78 -20.07 4.07 2.05
CA CYS A 78 -19.54 2.72 2.19
C CYS A 78 -20.65 1.75 2.60
N ARG A 79 -20.72 0.60 1.90
CA ARG A 79 -21.62 -0.52 2.23
C ARG A 79 -20.92 -1.59 3.05
N GLY A 80 -19.60 -1.59 3.06
CA GLY A 80 -18.74 -2.52 3.78
C GLY A 80 -17.34 -2.53 3.22
N LEU A 81 -16.39 -3.11 3.97
CA LEU A 81 -14.99 -3.17 3.64
C LEU A 81 -14.48 -4.61 3.64
N ILE A 82 -13.67 -4.95 2.65
CA ILE A 82 -12.94 -6.21 2.55
C ILE A 82 -11.46 -5.85 2.46
N LEU A 83 -10.73 -6.09 3.53
CA LEU A 83 -9.36 -5.64 3.69
C LEU A 83 -8.41 -6.82 3.84
N ARG A 84 -7.22 -6.73 3.24
CA ARG A 84 -6.17 -7.74 3.38
C ARG A 84 -4.79 -7.10 3.48
N GLY A 85 -3.82 -7.82 4.12
CA GLY A 85 -2.47 -7.30 4.24
C GLY A 85 -2.49 -5.89 4.82
N ILE A 86 -2.93 -5.76 6.06
CA ILE A 86 -3.27 -4.47 6.67
C ILE A 86 -2.03 -3.60 6.86
N PHE A 87 -2.11 -2.38 6.34
CA PHE A 87 -1.16 -1.30 6.55
C PHE A 87 -1.88 -0.09 7.17
N LEU A 88 -1.45 0.33 8.35
CA LEU A 88 -2.10 1.40 9.12
C LEU A 88 -1.40 2.75 9.02
N CYS A 89 -0.39 2.84 8.16
CA CYS A 89 0.31 4.11 7.90
C CYS A 89 1.00 4.72 9.13
N ARG A 90 1.47 3.88 10.05
CA ARG A 90 2.15 4.33 11.27
C ARG A 90 3.66 4.28 11.10
N ARG A 91 4.36 5.13 11.80
CA ARG A 91 5.82 5.20 11.77
C ARG A 91 6.51 3.85 12.04
N PRO A 92 6.10 3.02 13.02
CA PRO A 92 6.70 1.71 13.22
C PRO A 92 6.60 0.76 12.03
N GLU A 93 5.57 0.90 11.18
CA GLU A 93 5.41 0.07 9.97
C GLU A 93 6.38 0.52 8.86
N VAL A 94 6.59 1.83 8.71
CA VAL A 94 7.61 2.37 7.80
C VAL A 94 9.01 1.97 8.27
N ASP A 95 9.29 2.08 9.57
CA ASP A 95 10.59 1.68 10.16
C ASP A 95 10.82 0.17 10.02
N TRP A 96 9.77 -0.64 10.12
CA TRP A 96 9.82 -2.07 9.84
C TRP A 96 10.21 -2.34 8.40
N PHE A 97 9.55 -1.69 7.43
CA PHE A 97 9.88 -1.82 6.00
C PHE A 97 11.32 -1.40 5.72
N MET A 98 11.74 -0.24 6.19
CA MET A 98 13.06 0.33 5.89
C MET A 98 14.21 -0.41 6.57
N THR A 99 14.00 -0.91 7.79
CA THR A 99 15.08 -1.47 8.60
C THR A 99 14.75 -2.77 9.32
N GLY A 100 13.50 -2.97 9.73
CA GLY A 100 13.08 -4.13 10.54
C GLY A 100 13.21 -5.44 9.80
N MET A 101 12.79 -5.48 8.53
CA MET A 101 12.82 -6.68 7.68
C MET A 101 14.22 -7.26 7.44
N ARG A 102 15.30 -6.50 7.69
CA ARG A 102 16.67 -7.03 7.64
C ARG A 102 16.91 -8.23 8.56
N ARG A 103 16.07 -8.41 9.59
CA ARG A 103 16.17 -9.53 10.53
C ARG A 103 15.67 -10.83 9.92
N VAL A 104 14.83 -10.75 8.89
CA VAL A 104 14.23 -11.89 8.19
C VAL A 104 14.85 -12.06 6.80
N PHE A 105 15.12 -10.96 6.09
CA PHE A 105 15.66 -10.90 4.73
C PHE A 105 17.00 -10.13 4.68
N PRO A 106 18.06 -10.61 5.38
CA PRO A 106 19.32 -9.86 5.48
C PRO A 106 20.02 -9.67 4.14
N GLU A 107 19.88 -10.64 3.21
CA GLU A 107 20.49 -10.58 1.88
C GLU A 107 19.78 -9.59 0.95
N ALA A 108 18.46 -9.52 1.02
CA ALA A 108 17.67 -8.55 0.25
C ALA A 108 17.90 -7.13 0.79
N TRP A 109 17.86 -6.98 2.12
CA TRP A 109 18.14 -5.69 2.77
C TRP A 109 19.57 -5.19 2.51
N ARG A 110 20.56 -6.08 2.47
CA ARG A 110 21.93 -5.71 2.16
C ARG A 110 22.03 -5.11 0.75
N ARG A 111 21.46 -5.77 -0.26
CA ARG A 111 21.40 -5.23 -1.63
C ARG A 111 20.71 -3.87 -1.68
N PHE A 112 19.62 -3.71 -0.93
CA PHE A 112 18.89 -2.46 -0.81
C PHE A 112 19.74 -1.37 -0.16
N SER A 113 20.31 -1.62 1.00
CA SER A 113 21.08 -0.60 1.74
C SER A 113 22.43 -0.25 1.08
N GLU A 114 23.13 -1.25 0.51
CA GLU A 114 24.45 -1.07 -0.10
C GLU A 114 24.38 -0.42 -1.50
N TYR A 115 23.21 -0.29 -2.10
CA TYR A 115 23.03 0.55 -3.29
C TYR A 115 23.39 2.01 -3.01
N LEU A 116 23.14 2.49 -1.79
CA LEU A 116 23.53 3.82 -1.37
C LEU A 116 25.00 3.85 -0.89
N PRO A 117 25.73 4.95 -1.13
CA PRO A 117 27.02 5.18 -0.53
C PRO A 117 26.97 5.02 0.99
N GLU A 118 28.05 4.52 1.59
CA GLU A 118 28.10 4.24 3.03
C GLU A 118 27.70 5.45 3.90
N ALA A 119 28.14 6.63 3.54
CA ALA A 119 27.82 7.87 4.24
C ALA A 119 26.33 8.23 4.24
N GLU A 120 25.53 7.64 3.36
CA GLU A 120 24.09 7.91 3.22
C GLU A 120 23.21 6.82 3.83
N ARG A 121 23.77 5.68 4.25
CA ARG A 121 23.02 4.52 4.76
C ARG A 121 22.38 4.74 6.13
N HIS A 122 22.72 5.81 6.80
CA HIS A 122 22.10 6.18 8.08
C HIS A 122 20.64 6.67 7.91
N ASP A 123 20.27 7.14 6.71
CA ASP A 123 18.90 7.56 6.36
C ASP A 123 18.55 7.06 4.95
N LEU A 124 18.16 5.78 4.89
CA LEU A 124 17.84 5.13 3.62
C LEU A 124 16.66 5.81 2.93
N LEU A 125 15.59 6.12 3.69
CA LEU A 125 14.37 6.65 3.11
C LEU A 125 14.57 7.98 2.41
N THR A 126 15.16 8.97 3.08
CA THR A 126 15.40 10.29 2.49
C THR A 126 16.38 10.20 1.30
N ASN A 127 17.40 9.35 1.40
CA ASN A 127 18.41 9.23 0.34
C ASN A 127 17.89 8.45 -0.89
N TYR A 128 16.98 7.49 -0.70
CA TYR A 128 16.26 6.88 -1.80
C TYR A 128 15.27 7.86 -2.43
N HIS A 129 14.45 8.55 -1.61
CA HIS A 129 13.48 9.53 -2.12
C HIS A 129 14.16 10.58 -2.99
N ARG A 130 15.29 11.14 -2.54
CA ARG A 130 16.06 12.11 -3.34
C ARG A 130 16.42 11.58 -4.73
N ARG A 131 16.84 10.30 -4.85
CA ARG A 131 17.15 9.67 -6.14
C ARG A 131 15.90 9.39 -6.96
N LEU A 132 14.85 8.96 -6.33
CA LEU A 132 13.60 8.61 -7.01
C LEU A 132 12.90 9.81 -7.64
N ILE A 133 13.06 11.01 -7.07
CA ILE A 133 12.51 12.25 -7.62
C ILE A 133 13.47 12.98 -8.58
N ASP A 134 14.72 12.50 -8.71
CA ASP A 134 15.67 13.09 -9.64
C ASP A 134 15.14 13.03 -11.08
N PRO A 135 15.25 14.12 -11.89
CA PRO A 135 14.76 14.11 -13.26
C PRO A 135 15.59 13.20 -14.20
N ASP A 136 16.84 12.88 -13.82
CA ASP A 136 17.72 12.04 -14.63
C ASP A 136 17.32 10.55 -14.54
N PRO A 137 16.96 9.92 -15.69
CA PRO A 137 16.63 8.50 -15.72
C PRO A 137 17.79 7.59 -15.32
N ASP A 138 19.03 8.01 -15.51
CA ASP A 138 20.22 7.25 -15.09
C ASP A 138 20.39 7.23 -13.55
N ILE A 139 19.68 8.11 -12.85
CA ILE A 139 19.64 8.15 -11.38
C ILE A 139 18.38 7.46 -10.84
N HIS A 140 17.19 7.85 -11.31
CA HIS A 140 15.95 7.36 -10.70
C HIS A 140 15.58 5.94 -11.09
N LEU A 141 15.89 5.46 -12.30
CA LEU A 141 15.52 4.10 -12.71
C LEU A 141 16.29 3.01 -11.95
N PRO A 142 17.63 3.10 -11.74
CA PRO A 142 18.33 2.15 -10.90
C PRO A 142 17.82 2.13 -9.45
N ALA A 143 17.57 3.30 -8.86
CA ALA A 143 17.03 3.41 -7.50
C ALA A 143 15.66 2.74 -7.39
N ALA A 144 14.77 3.00 -8.35
CA ALA A 144 13.44 2.39 -8.40
C ALA A 144 13.49 0.88 -8.56
N LYS A 145 14.40 0.38 -9.39
CA LYS A 145 14.61 -1.07 -9.59
C LYS A 145 15.02 -1.75 -8.28
N ILE A 146 15.99 -1.19 -7.57
CA ILE A 146 16.48 -1.77 -6.31
C ILE A 146 15.40 -1.74 -5.23
N TRP A 147 14.66 -0.64 -5.11
CA TRP A 147 13.51 -0.53 -4.19
C TRP A 147 12.47 -1.61 -4.47
N ALA A 148 12.00 -1.70 -5.71
CA ALA A 148 10.98 -2.67 -6.11
C ALA A 148 11.47 -4.13 -5.94
N GLN A 149 12.73 -4.41 -6.19
CA GLN A 149 13.32 -5.74 -5.96
C GLN A 149 13.36 -6.10 -4.48
N TYR A 150 13.64 -5.13 -3.60
CA TYR A 150 13.63 -5.33 -2.16
C TYR A 150 12.23 -5.69 -1.66
N GLU A 151 11.23 -4.88 -2.01
CA GLU A 151 9.84 -5.16 -1.67
C GLU A 151 9.37 -6.51 -2.23
N GLY A 152 9.66 -6.78 -3.50
CA GLY A 152 9.31 -8.04 -4.15
C GLY A 152 9.93 -9.27 -3.50
N ALA A 153 11.17 -9.16 -3.01
CA ALA A 153 11.84 -10.25 -2.30
C ALA A 153 11.19 -10.56 -0.94
N CYS A 154 10.59 -9.54 -0.31
CA CYS A 154 9.95 -9.66 0.99
C CYS A 154 8.44 -10.00 0.91
N SER A 155 7.84 -9.94 -0.29
CA SER A 155 6.38 -10.06 -0.49
C SER A 155 5.88 -11.48 -0.65
N THR A 156 6.75 -12.49 -0.70
CA THR A 156 6.36 -13.88 -0.89
C THR A 156 7.01 -14.80 0.12
N LEU A 157 6.25 -15.76 0.63
CA LEU A 157 6.75 -16.77 1.58
C LEU A 157 7.80 -17.67 0.92
N LEU A 158 7.59 -18.04 -0.32
CA LEU A 158 8.53 -18.82 -1.14
C LEU A 158 8.95 -18.00 -2.36
N PRO A 159 10.17 -18.20 -2.89
CA PRO A 159 10.61 -17.54 -4.09
C PRO A 159 9.62 -17.75 -5.24
N SER A 160 9.20 -16.66 -5.88
CA SER A 160 8.25 -16.67 -7.00
C SER A 160 8.86 -15.95 -8.21
N ALA A 161 9.02 -16.70 -9.33
CA ALA A 161 9.51 -16.13 -10.58
C ALA A 161 8.54 -15.07 -11.15
N ASP A 162 7.23 -15.27 -10.96
CA ASP A 162 6.21 -14.33 -11.42
C ASP A 162 6.23 -13.03 -10.60
N ALA A 163 6.42 -13.13 -9.28
CA ALA A 163 6.61 -11.97 -8.43
C ALA A 163 7.88 -11.22 -8.83
N ALA A 164 9.01 -11.91 -8.95
CA ALA A 164 10.29 -11.30 -9.34
C ALA A 164 10.19 -10.59 -10.72
N SER A 165 9.51 -11.18 -11.70
CA SER A 165 9.31 -10.58 -13.03
C SER A 165 8.40 -9.33 -12.98
N SER A 166 7.38 -9.36 -12.12
CA SER A 166 6.46 -8.22 -11.95
C SER A 166 7.18 -6.98 -11.40
N PHE A 167 8.14 -7.17 -10.50
CA PHE A 167 8.95 -6.11 -9.91
C PHE A 167 10.18 -5.72 -10.78
N ALA A 168 10.42 -6.41 -11.89
CA ALA A 168 11.52 -6.12 -12.81
C ALA A 168 11.16 -5.12 -13.92
N ASP A 169 9.88 -4.83 -14.15
CA ASP A 169 9.41 -3.89 -15.16
C ASP A 169 9.78 -2.45 -14.77
N PRO A 170 10.62 -1.72 -15.54
CA PRO A 170 11.12 -0.39 -15.16
C PRO A 170 10.01 0.62 -14.92
N ALA A 171 8.93 0.61 -15.74
CA ALA A 171 7.83 1.54 -15.59
C ALA A 171 7.03 1.29 -14.32
N LYS A 172 6.76 0.01 -14.01
CA LYS A 172 6.08 -0.38 -12.77
C LYS A 172 6.95 -0.08 -11.55
N SER A 173 8.24 -0.40 -11.61
CA SER A 173 9.19 -0.14 -10.52
C SER A 173 9.28 1.34 -10.20
N LEU A 174 9.32 2.22 -11.22
CA LEU A 174 9.38 3.67 -11.02
C LEU A 174 8.10 4.19 -10.36
N GLY A 175 6.92 3.81 -10.88
CA GLY A 175 5.66 4.24 -10.30
C GLY A 175 5.49 3.78 -8.85
N LEU A 176 5.84 2.52 -8.56
CA LEU A 176 5.81 1.95 -7.22
C LEU A 176 6.75 2.71 -6.28
N ALA A 177 8.05 2.65 -6.53
CA ALA A 177 9.07 3.17 -5.63
C ALA A 177 8.97 4.68 -5.40
N ARG A 178 8.68 5.46 -6.47
CA ARG A 178 8.58 6.91 -6.37
C ARG A 178 7.39 7.34 -5.52
N ILE A 179 6.22 6.74 -5.75
CA ILE A 179 5.01 7.06 -4.99
C ILE A 179 5.15 6.57 -3.54
N GLU A 180 5.60 5.33 -3.31
CA GLU A 180 5.76 4.79 -1.98
C GLU A 180 6.75 5.59 -1.13
N ALA A 181 7.94 5.91 -1.66
CA ALA A 181 8.90 6.76 -0.97
C ALA A 181 8.36 8.17 -0.69
N HIS A 182 7.60 8.74 -1.62
CA HIS A 182 6.94 10.03 -1.44
C HIS A 182 5.93 9.99 -0.29
N TYR A 183 5.13 8.94 -0.18
CA TYR A 183 4.20 8.77 0.92
C TYR A 183 4.95 8.56 2.24
N PHE A 184 5.98 7.74 2.27
CA PHE A 184 6.75 7.44 3.49
C PHE A 184 7.46 8.66 4.06
N VAL A 185 8.09 9.51 3.23
CA VAL A 185 8.77 10.74 3.71
C VAL A 185 7.80 11.82 4.19
N ASN A 186 6.54 11.75 3.80
CA ASN A 186 5.50 12.71 4.16
C ASN A 186 4.48 12.10 5.16
N ASP A 187 4.88 11.10 5.96
CA ASP A 187 4.04 10.44 6.96
C ASP A 187 2.66 10.02 6.41
N LEU A 188 2.67 9.49 5.15
CA LEU A 188 1.47 9.05 4.42
C LEU A 188 0.38 10.14 4.30
N PHE A 189 0.74 11.41 4.51
CA PHE A 189 -0.18 12.56 4.52
C PHE A 189 -1.34 12.42 5.51
N MET A 190 -1.11 11.73 6.62
CA MET A 190 -2.10 11.50 7.67
C MET A 190 -1.45 11.63 9.05
N PRO A 191 -2.17 12.12 10.06
CA PRO A 191 -1.71 12.02 11.44
C PRO A 191 -1.48 10.57 11.85
N GLU A 192 -0.48 10.32 12.70
CA GLU A 192 -0.27 9.01 13.30
C GLU A 192 -1.55 8.52 14.00
N GLU A 193 -1.83 7.23 13.94
CA GLU A 193 -3.06 6.60 14.47
C GLU A 193 -4.38 7.07 13.83
N HIS A 194 -4.35 7.89 12.76
CA HIS A 194 -5.56 8.41 12.12
C HIS A 194 -6.55 7.30 11.72
N LEU A 195 -6.05 6.22 11.15
CA LEU A 195 -6.88 5.12 10.66
C LEU A 195 -7.52 4.33 11.81
N LEU A 196 -6.80 4.10 12.92
CA LEU A 196 -7.35 3.42 14.10
C LEU A 196 -8.34 4.30 14.85
N ASN A 197 -7.99 5.57 15.06
CA ASN A 197 -8.86 6.52 15.76
C ASN A 197 -10.16 6.80 14.96
N GLY A 198 -10.12 6.65 13.65
CA GLY A 198 -11.26 6.87 12.76
C GLY A 198 -12.24 5.71 12.69
N VAL A 199 -11.93 4.53 13.24
CA VAL A 199 -12.76 3.31 13.15
C VAL A 199 -14.19 3.54 13.63
N GLU A 200 -14.39 4.31 14.69
CA GLU A 200 -15.73 4.61 15.24
C GLU A 200 -16.70 5.20 14.22
N ARG A 201 -16.20 5.84 13.15
CA ARG A 201 -17.04 6.43 12.11
C ARG A 201 -17.70 5.40 11.21
N PHE A 202 -17.10 4.21 11.07
CA PHE A 202 -17.55 3.19 10.12
C PHE A 202 -17.72 1.79 10.73
N ARG A 203 -17.38 1.55 12.01
CA ARG A 203 -17.40 0.22 12.62
C ARG A 203 -18.75 -0.48 12.59
N HIS A 204 -19.85 0.27 12.43
CA HIS A 204 -21.21 -0.26 12.28
C HIS A 204 -21.44 -0.97 10.93
N MET A 205 -20.51 -0.83 9.98
CA MET A 205 -20.62 -1.47 8.65
C MET A 205 -20.09 -2.91 8.69
N PRO A 206 -20.56 -3.77 7.77
CA PRO A 206 -19.94 -5.07 7.55
C PRO A 206 -18.47 -4.93 7.15
N GLY A 207 -17.60 -5.69 7.79
CA GLY A 207 -16.17 -5.68 7.51
C GLY A 207 -15.55 -7.07 7.56
N VAL A 208 -14.57 -7.30 6.69
CA VAL A 208 -13.74 -8.51 6.70
C VAL A 208 -12.28 -8.10 6.63
N ILE A 209 -11.49 -8.60 7.57
CA ILE A 209 -10.04 -8.41 7.64
C ILE A 209 -9.38 -9.76 7.40
N VAL A 210 -8.62 -9.90 6.32
CA VAL A 210 -7.88 -11.13 5.98
C VAL A 210 -6.39 -10.85 6.06
N GLN A 211 -5.67 -11.62 6.87
CA GLN A 211 -4.23 -11.39 7.08
C GLN A 211 -3.45 -12.70 7.02
N GLY A 212 -2.36 -12.71 6.29
CA GLY A 212 -1.39 -13.79 6.30
C GLY A 212 -0.64 -13.86 7.65
N ARG A 213 -0.46 -15.08 8.17
CA ARG A 213 0.31 -15.29 9.42
C ARG A 213 1.76 -14.82 9.27
N TYR A 214 2.32 -15.02 8.09
CA TYR A 214 3.73 -14.77 7.77
C TYR A 214 3.90 -13.61 6.79
N ASP A 215 2.90 -12.72 6.70
CA ASP A 215 3.05 -11.49 5.92
C ASP A 215 4.12 -10.60 6.55
N MET A 216 5.26 -10.47 5.86
CA MET A 216 6.41 -9.73 6.38
C MET A 216 6.40 -8.26 5.95
N VAL A 217 5.74 -7.93 4.85
CA VAL A 217 5.62 -6.53 4.38
C VAL A 217 4.58 -5.79 5.22
N CYS A 218 3.42 -6.44 5.44
CA CYS A 218 2.37 -5.93 6.32
C CYS A 218 2.20 -6.88 7.52
N PRO A 219 2.99 -6.73 8.60
CA PRO A 219 3.01 -7.70 9.70
C PRO A 219 1.66 -7.85 10.39
N LEU A 220 1.37 -9.08 10.83
CA LEU A 220 0.12 -9.46 11.50
C LEU A 220 -0.30 -8.51 12.63
N VAL A 221 0.66 -7.88 13.31
CA VAL A 221 0.39 -6.96 14.42
C VAL A 221 -0.48 -5.77 14.01
N SER A 222 -0.39 -5.32 12.76
CA SER A 222 -1.24 -4.24 12.24
C SER A 222 -2.69 -4.68 12.08
N ALA A 223 -2.90 -5.89 11.55
CA ALA A 223 -4.24 -6.46 11.42
C ALA A 223 -4.87 -6.77 12.80
N ASP A 224 -4.06 -7.25 13.76
CA ASP A 224 -4.50 -7.46 15.14
C ASP A 224 -4.92 -6.13 15.80
N ALA A 225 -4.16 -5.06 15.61
CA ALA A 225 -4.53 -3.74 16.12
C ALA A 225 -5.86 -3.24 15.52
N LEU A 226 -6.04 -3.40 14.20
CA LEU A 226 -7.30 -3.02 13.54
C LEU A 226 -8.48 -3.87 14.03
N SER A 227 -8.31 -5.19 14.17
CA SER A 227 -9.38 -6.08 14.64
C SER A 227 -9.82 -5.77 16.07
N ARG A 228 -8.90 -5.35 16.92
CA ARG A 228 -9.23 -4.89 18.29
C ARG A 228 -9.99 -3.56 18.31
N ALA A 229 -9.66 -2.65 17.40
CA ALA A 229 -10.38 -1.40 17.24
C ALA A 229 -11.76 -1.60 16.59
N TRP A 230 -11.88 -2.62 15.75
CA TRP A 230 -13.09 -2.96 15.00
C TRP A 230 -13.56 -4.40 15.26
N PRO A 231 -14.04 -4.70 16.49
CA PRO A 231 -14.45 -6.05 16.89
C PRO A 231 -15.69 -6.57 16.16
N GLU A 232 -16.43 -5.72 15.45
CA GLU A 232 -17.58 -6.12 14.62
C GLU A 232 -17.16 -6.70 13.27
N ALA A 233 -15.90 -6.51 12.84
CA ALA A 233 -15.39 -7.08 11.60
C ALA A 233 -15.01 -8.57 11.78
N ASP A 234 -15.28 -9.36 10.75
CA ASP A 234 -14.76 -10.74 10.68
C ASP A 234 -13.24 -10.71 10.49
N TYR A 235 -12.49 -11.26 11.44
CA TYR A 235 -11.04 -11.33 11.36
C TYR A 235 -10.57 -12.75 11.04
N VAL A 236 -9.94 -12.90 9.88
CA VAL A 236 -9.45 -14.19 9.36
C VAL A 236 -7.92 -14.16 9.22
N ILE A 237 -7.25 -15.03 9.96
CA ILE A 237 -5.81 -15.25 9.81
C ILE A 237 -5.59 -16.48 8.93
N VAL A 238 -4.90 -16.27 7.80
CA VAL A 238 -4.49 -17.35 6.90
C VAL A 238 -3.21 -17.97 7.43
N PRO A 239 -3.22 -19.24 7.86
CA PRO A 239 -2.14 -19.80 8.68
C PRO A 239 -0.83 -20.06 7.93
N ASP A 240 -0.89 -20.15 6.60
CA ASP A 240 0.20 -20.56 5.70
C ASP A 240 0.55 -19.49 4.64
N ALA A 241 0.12 -18.25 4.85
CA ALA A 241 0.37 -17.12 3.95
C ALA A 241 1.06 -15.97 4.68
#